data_1a1ef64ee142a18bf29d700cfe1c6f49
#
_entry.id   1a1ef64ee142a18bf29d700cfe1c6f49
#
_cell.length_a   1.000
_cell.length_b   1.000
_cell.length_c   1.000
_cell.angle_alpha   90.00
_cell.angle_beta   90.00
_cell.angle_gamma   90.00
#
_symmetry.space_group_name_H-M   'P 1'
#
loop_
_entity.id
_entity.type
_entity.pdbx_description
1 polymer ?
#
loop_
_entity_poly.entity_id
_entity_poly.type
_entity_poly.pdbx_seq_one_letter_code
_entity_poly.pdbx_strand_id
1 'polypeptide(L)'
;MSKVIIYTDGGARGNPGPAGAGIVIIDGERIFEHKQYLGPVQTNNWAEYEAVALALAEAKRLGLSGRPIEVRMDSKLVVEQISGNWKIKEPALKLQAAKVRALLTDFPGFGFVYIPRAQNAQADALVNDAIDEAL
;
A
#
# COMPACT_ATOMS: atom_id res chain seq x y z
N MET A 1 -13.42 -18.45 -5.19
CA MET A 1 -12.99 -17.31 -6.02
C MET A 1 -11.48 -17.22 -6.00
N SER A 2 -10.89 -16.85 -7.13
CA SER A 2 -9.46 -16.66 -7.17
C SER A 2 -9.05 -15.43 -6.36
N LYS A 3 -7.83 -15.48 -5.82
CA LYS A 3 -7.27 -14.43 -4.99
C LYS A 3 -6.85 -13.24 -5.85
N VAL A 4 -7.16 -12.04 -5.38
CA VAL A 4 -6.67 -10.80 -5.97
C VAL A 4 -5.30 -10.50 -5.37
N ILE A 5 -4.31 -10.22 -6.22
CA ILE A 5 -2.96 -9.89 -5.78
C ILE A 5 -2.76 -8.39 -5.89
N ILE A 6 -2.31 -7.76 -4.82
CA ILE A 6 -2.11 -6.31 -4.76
C ILE A 6 -0.66 -6.03 -4.37
N TYR A 7 0.07 -5.31 -5.24
CA TYR A 7 1.40 -4.81 -4.93
C TYR A 7 1.27 -3.35 -4.52
N THR A 8 1.90 -2.98 -3.41
CA THR A 8 1.90 -1.59 -2.94
C THR A 8 3.32 -1.12 -2.66
N ASP A 9 3.56 0.14 -2.90
CA ASP A 9 4.79 0.82 -2.49
C ASP A 9 4.47 2.26 -2.12
N GLY A 10 5.14 2.77 -1.11
CA GLY A 10 5.07 4.16 -0.70
C GLY A 10 6.45 4.63 -0.33
N GLY A 11 6.77 5.86 -0.66
CA GLY A 11 8.09 6.39 -0.36
C GLY A 11 8.13 7.90 -0.38
N ALA A 12 9.17 8.43 0.26
CA ALA A 12 9.44 9.85 0.31
C ALA A 12 10.88 10.11 -0.15
N ARG A 13 11.07 11.20 -0.88
CA ARG A 13 12.41 11.68 -1.27
C ARG A 13 12.92 12.62 -0.19
N GLY A 14 13.97 12.18 0.54
CA GLY A 14 14.29 12.78 1.82
C GLY A 14 13.22 12.32 2.84
N ASN A 15 13.59 11.90 3.98
CA ASN A 15 12.66 11.30 4.95
C ASN A 15 12.61 12.18 6.21
N PRO A 16 11.68 13.15 6.31
CA PRO A 16 10.52 13.37 5.47
C PRO A 16 10.81 14.16 4.19
N GLY A 17 9.87 14.08 3.25
CA GLY A 17 9.97 14.84 2.00
C GLY A 17 8.80 14.55 1.07
N PRO A 18 8.88 14.98 -0.20
CA PRO A 18 7.84 14.68 -1.19
C PRO A 18 7.62 13.18 -1.31
N ALA A 19 6.37 12.76 -1.21
CA ALA A 19 6.03 11.35 -1.13
C ALA A 19 5.02 10.94 -2.19
N GLY A 20 5.03 9.64 -2.53
CA GLY A 20 4.11 9.06 -3.48
C GLY A 20 3.72 7.64 -3.11
N ALA A 21 2.65 7.18 -3.73
CA ALA A 21 2.16 5.80 -3.62
C ALA A 21 2.04 5.20 -5.00
N GLY A 22 2.38 3.91 -5.10
CA GLY A 22 2.22 3.10 -6.30
C GLY A 22 1.49 1.82 -5.96
N ILE A 23 0.52 1.46 -6.80
CA ILE A 23 -0.37 0.33 -6.56
C ILE A 23 -0.56 -0.44 -7.86
N VAL A 24 -0.42 -1.77 -7.79
CA VAL A 24 -0.72 -2.67 -8.90
C VAL A 24 -1.69 -3.73 -8.40
N ILE A 25 -2.88 -3.79 -8.99
CA ILE A 25 -3.90 -4.77 -8.63
C ILE A 25 -4.05 -5.76 -9.77
N ILE A 26 -3.90 -7.06 -9.46
CA ILE A 26 -3.99 -8.13 -10.45
C ILE A 26 -5.19 -9.02 -10.10
N ASP A 27 -6.16 -9.06 -11.00
CA ASP A 27 -7.34 -9.91 -10.90
C ASP A 27 -7.38 -10.81 -12.14
N GLY A 28 -6.76 -12.00 -12.01
CA GLY A 28 -6.60 -12.90 -13.15
C GLY A 28 -5.74 -12.26 -14.24
N GLU A 29 -6.31 -12.09 -15.43
CA GLU A 29 -5.62 -11.43 -16.55
C GLU A 29 -5.74 -9.90 -16.54
N ARG A 30 -6.58 -9.36 -15.65
CA ARG A 30 -6.80 -7.92 -15.56
C ARG A 30 -5.77 -7.31 -14.62
N ILE A 31 -5.10 -6.26 -15.09
CA ILE A 31 -4.08 -5.54 -14.33
C ILE A 31 -4.48 -4.07 -14.27
N PHE A 32 -4.54 -3.54 -13.03
CA PHE A 32 -4.86 -2.15 -12.78
C PHE A 32 -3.67 -1.49 -12.09
N GLU A 33 -3.27 -0.33 -12.59
CA GLU A 33 -2.22 0.48 -11.99
C GLU A 33 -2.81 1.78 -11.48
N HIS A 34 -2.34 2.21 -10.30
CA HIS A 34 -2.73 3.49 -9.73
C HIS A 34 -1.52 4.13 -9.05
N LYS A 35 -1.38 5.43 -9.20
CA LYS A 35 -0.34 6.20 -8.52
C LYS A 35 -0.93 7.48 -7.97
N GLN A 36 -0.36 7.96 -6.87
CA GLN A 36 -0.84 9.18 -6.25
C GLN A 36 0.29 9.90 -5.53
N TYR A 37 0.35 11.21 -5.74
CA TYR A 37 1.22 12.08 -4.97
C TYR A 37 0.62 12.27 -3.58
N LEU A 38 1.44 12.14 -2.53
CA LEU A 38 0.98 12.16 -1.15
C LEU A 38 1.34 13.44 -0.40
N GLY A 39 1.91 14.43 -1.07
CA GLY A 39 2.24 15.71 -0.46
C GLY A 39 3.73 15.95 -0.33
N PRO A 40 4.10 17.19 0.03
CA PRO A 40 5.50 17.63 0.02
C PRO A 40 6.32 17.17 1.22
N VAL A 41 5.67 16.76 2.33
CA VAL A 41 6.37 16.41 3.56
C VAL A 41 5.69 15.22 4.24
N GLN A 42 6.16 14.00 3.94
CA GLN A 42 5.71 12.77 4.58
C GLN A 42 6.91 11.89 4.87
N THR A 43 6.78 10.99 5.85
CA THR A 43 7.81 9.98 6.11
C THR A 43 7.60 8.76 5.20
N ASN A 44 8.67 7.97 5.01
CA ASN A 44 8.58 6.71 4.27
C ASN A 44 7.50 5.79 4.87
N ASN A 45 7.53 5.59 6.18
CA ASN A 45 6.60 4.67 6.84
C ASN A 45 5.15 5.11 6.72
N TRP A 46 4.88 6.40 6.83
CA TRP A 46 3.55 6.93 6.63
C TRP A 46 3.07 6.68 5.20
N ALA A 47 3.95 6.94 4.22
CA ALA A 47 3.63 6.72 2.80
C ALA A 47 3.37 5.25 2.49
N GLU A 48 4.12 4.33 3.11
CA GLU A 48 3.90 2.89 2.96
C GLU A 48 2.50 2.48 3.43
N TYR A 49 2.07 2.96 4.60
CA TYR A 49 0.72 2.72 5.10
C TYR A 49 -0.35 3.34 4.20
N GLU A 50 -0.11 4.56 3.75
CA GLU A 50 -1.08 5.26 2.89
C GLU A 50 -1.27 4.52 1.57
N ALA A 51 -0.20 3.95 1.01
CA ALA A 51 -0.29 3.15 -0.20
C ALA A 51 -1.22 1.95 -0.01
N VAL A 52 -1.15 1.28 1.15
CA VAL A 52 -2.06 0.16 1.47
C VAL A 52 -3.50 0.64 1.55
N ALA A 53 -3.75 1.75 2.25
CA ALA A 53 -5.10 2.31 2.38
C ALA A 53 -5.68 2.66 1.00
N LEU A 54 -4.89 3.31 0.15
CA LEU A 54 -5.31 3.67 -1.21
C LEU A 54 -5.56 2.42 -2.06
N ALA A 55 -4.74 1.39 -1.91
CA ALA A 55 -4.92 0.14 -2.63
C ALA A 55 -6.25 -0.54 -2.28
N LEU A 56 -6.58 -0.59 -1.00
CA LEU A 56 -7.84 -1.18 -0.55
C LEU A 56 -9.04 -0.37 -1.02
N ALA A 57 -8.95 0.96 -0.97
CA ALA A 57 -10.00 1.83 -1.48
C ALA A 57 -10.19 1.65 -2.99
N GLU A 58 -9.10 1.53 -3.74
CA GLU A 58 -9.13 1.32 -5.18
C GLU A 58 -9.71 -0.05 -5.53
N ALA A 59 -9.32 -1.10 -4.80
CA ALA A 59 -9.89 -2.44 -4.98
C ALA A 59 -11.40 -2.44 -4.73
N LYS A 60 -11.86 -1.72 -3.72
CA LYS A 60 -13.28 -1.56 -3.43
C LYS A 60 -13.99 -0.84 -4.59
N ARG A 61 -13.40 0.24 -5.10
CA ARG A 61 -13.93 0.99 -6.24
C ARG A 61 -14.07 0.11 -7.49
N LEU A 62 -13.14 -0.82 -7.68
CA LEU A 62 -13.16 -1.76 -8.80
C LEU A 62 -14.13 -2.92 -8.61
N GLY A 63 -14.89 -2.95 -7.51
CA GLY A 63 -15.86 -4.00 -7.23
C GLY A 63 -15.26 -5.30 -6.69
N LEU A 64 -14.08 -5.24 -6.10
CA LEU A 64 -13.36 -6.42 -5.60
C LEU A 64 -13.60 -6.71 -4.11
N SER A 65 -14.51 -5.96 -3.47
CA SER A 65 -14.90 -6.22 -2.07
C SER A 65 -15.43 -7.65 -1.91
N GLY A 66 -15.10 -8.28 -0.79
CA GLY A 66 -15.53 -9.65 -0.52
C GLY A 66 -14.64 -10.72 -1.16
N ARG A 67 -13.77 -10.34 -2.09
CA ARG A 67 -12.81 -11.26 -2.70
C ARG A 67 -11.63 -11.50 -1.76
N PRO A 68 -11.04 -12.70 -1.77
CA PRO A 68 -9.79 -12.90 -1.04
C PRO A 68 -8.68 -12.08 -1.69
N ILE A 69 -7.88 -11.41 -0.86
CA ILE A 69 -6.80 -10.55 -1.33
C ILE A 69 -5.48 -10.90 -0.66
N GLU A 70 -4.39 -10.72 -1.39
CA GLU A 70 -3.04 -10.81 -0.86
C GLU A 70 -2.30 -9.53 -1.20
N VAL A 71 -1.89 -8.79 -0.16
CA VAL A 71 -1.14 -7.54 -0.32
C VAL A 71 0.34 -7.84 -0.17
N ARG A 72 1.10 -7.54 -1.21
CA ARG A 72 2.55 -7.75 -1.28
C ARG A 72 3.26 -6.42 -1.23
N MET A 73 4.23 -6.30 -0.34
CA MET A 73 4.96 -5.05 -0.18
C MET A 73 6.36 -5.30 0.37
N ASP A 74 7.26 -4.37 0.15
CA ASP A 74 8.63 -4.47 0.60
C ASP A 74 8.92 -3.70 1.89
N SER A 75 7.89 -3.30 2.61
CA SER A 75 8.02 -2.72 3.95
C SER A 75 7.78 -3.79 5.01
N LYS A 76 8.84 -4.34 5.56
CA LYS A 76 8.72 -5.34 6.62
C LYS A 76 8.04 -4.76 7.86
N LEU A 77 8.33 -3.49 8.17
CA LEU A 77 7.70 -2.80 9.30
C LEU A 77 6.17 -2.85 9.19
N VAL A 78 5.63 -2.43 8.06
CA VAL A 78 4.18 -2.36 7.87
C VAL A 78 3.56 -3.75 7.91
N VAL A 79 4.18 -4.73 7.21
CA VAL A 79 3.68 -6.10 7.22
C VAL A 79 3.60 -6.64 8.64
N GLU A 80 4.66 -6.48 9.42
CA GLU A 80 4.71 -7.01 10.78
C GLU A 80 3.77 -6.26 11.74
N GLN A 81 3.63 -4.95 11.58
CA GLN A 81 2.72 -4.16 12.41
C GLN A 81 1.26 -4.48 12.12
N ILE A 82 0.87 -4.56 10.84
CA ILE A 82 -0.51 -4.89 10.46
C ILE A 82 -0.85 -6.33 10.84
N SER A 83 0.12 -7.22 10.74
CA SER A 83 -0.06 -8.63 11.15
C SER A 83 -0.10 -8.83 12.67
N GLY A 84 0.18 -7.78 13.44
CA GLY A 84 0.12 -7.83 14.90
C GLY A 84 1.38 -8.36 15.57
N ASN A 85 2.45 -8.58 14.82
CA ASN A 85 3.71 -9.11 15.35
C ASN A 85 4.59 -8.04 15.99
N TRP A 86 4.48 -6.80 15.51
CA TRP A 86 5.27 -5.67 16.01
C TRP A 86 4.33 -4.58 16.52
N LYS A 87 4.71 -3.94 17.62
CA LYS A 87 3.98 -2.80 18.18
C LYS A 87 4.12 -1.57 17.28
N ILE A 88 3.06 -0.78 17.26
CA ILE A 88 3.06 0.52 16.62
C ILE A 88 3.21 1.56 17.72
N LYS A 89 4.33 2.28 17.72
CA LYS A 89 4.64 3.27 18.76
C LYS A 89 4.30 4.69 18.33
N GLU A 90 4.48 5.03 17.07
CA GLU A 90 4.24 6.38 16.57
C GLU A 90 2.75 6.65 16.42
N PRO A 91 2.22 7.73 17.02
CA PRO A 91 0.78 8.05 16.92
C PRO A 91 0.27 8.17 15.49
N ALA A 92 1.07 8.77 14.59
CA ALA A 92 0.69 8.93 13.18
C ALA A 92 0.50 7.56 12.51
N LEU A 93 1.36 6.59 12.83
CA LEU A 93 1.24 5.24 12.26
C LEU A 93 0.09 4.45 12.89
N LYS A 94 -0.24 4.72 14.15
CA LYS A 94 -1.43 4.14 14.78
C LYS A 94 -2.70 4.56 14.05
N LEU A 95 -2.79 5.83 13.65
CA LEU A 95 -3.92 6.35 12.87
C LEU A 95 -3.96 5.70 11.49
N GLN A 96 -2.82 5.56 10.84
CA GLN A 96 -2.73 4.89 9.52
C GLN A 96 -3.16 3.43 9.62
N ALA A 97 -2.68 2.71 10.63
CA ALA A 97 -3.06 1.31 10.84
C ALA A 97 -4.56 1.16 11.09
N ALA A 98 -5.15 2.08 11.88
CA ALA A 98 -6.59 2.07 12.14
C ALA A 98 -7.38 2.29 10.84
N LYS A 99 -6.91 3.18 9.98
CA LYS A 99 -7.53 3.43 8.66
C LYS A 99 -7.48 2.18 7.78
N VAL A 100 -6.33 1.52 7.73
CA VAL A 100 -6.18 0.28 6.98
C VAL A 100 -7.10 -0.81 7.52
N ARG A 101 -7.15 -0.99 8.83
CA ARG A 101 -8.02 -2.00 9.46
C ARG A 101 -9.51 -1.74 9.19
N ALA A 102 -9.91 -0.48 9.18
CA ALA A 102 -11.29 -0.12 8.82
C ALA A 102 -11.62 -0.50 7.39
N LEU A 103 -10.69 -0.27 6.46
CA LEU A 103 -10.88 -0.66 5.05
C LEU A 103 -10.88 -2.18 4.87
N LEU A 104 -10.11 -2.91 5.68
CA LEU A 104 -10.04 -4.37 5.62
C LEU A 104 -11.36 -5.05 5.98
N THR A 105 -12.29 -4.35 6.65
CA THR A 105 -13.59 -4.94 6.98
C THR A 105 -14.39 -5.31 5.75
N ASP A 106 -14.11 -4.71 4.59
CA ASP A 106 -14.72 -5.06 3.32
C ASP A 106 -14.04 -6.26 2.63
N PHE A 107 -12.96 -6.79 3.21
CA PHE A 107 -12.17 -7.88 2.64
C PHE A 107 -11.95 -8.96 3.72
N PRO A 108 -12.93 -9.86 3.90
CA PRO A 108 -12.85 -10.85 5.00
C PRO A 108 -11.70 -11.85 4.85
N GLY A 109 -11.25 -12.12 3.63
CA GLY A 109 -10.09 -12.97 3.41
C GLY A 109 -8.89 -12.15 2.94
N PHE A 110 -7.98 -11.80 3.84
CA PHE A 110 -6.81 -11.01 3.46
C PHE A 110 -5.52 -11.58 4.07
N GLY A 111 -4.40 -11.30 3.42
CA GLY A 111 -3.07 -11.59 3.93
C GLY A 111 -2.09 -10.52 3.49
N PHE A 112 -1.06 -10.31 4.31
CA PHE A 112 0.04 -9.38 3.99
C PHE A 112 1.33 -10.19 3.88
N VAL A 113 2.05 -9.96 2.78
CA VAL A 113 3.28 -10.70 2.47
C VAL A 113 4.41 -9.73 2.22
N TYR A 114 5.51 -9.91 2.95
CA TYR A 114 6.75 -9.18 2.66
C TYR A 114 7.41 -9.79 1.43
N ILE A 115 7.80 -8.94 0.48
CA ILE A 115 8.57 -9.34 -0.70
C ILE A 115 9.84 -8.50 -0.79
N PRO A 116 10.92 -9.02 -1.39
CA PRO A 116 12.11 -8.22 -1.65
C PRO A 116 11.79 -7.05 -2.59
N ARG A 117 12.52 -5.96 -2.41
CA ARG A 117 12.34 -4.74 -3.21
C ARG A 117 12.42 -5.00 -4.71
N ALA A 118 13.32 -5.89 -5.13
CA ALA A 118 13.47 -6.25 -6.55
C ALA A 118 12.19 -6.85 -7.16
N GLN A 119 11.34 -7.43 -6.34
CA GLN A 119 10.06 -8.01 -6.79
C GLN A 119 8.91 -6.99 -6.76
N ASN A 120 9.18 -5.76 -6.34
CA ASN A 120 8.18 -4.69 -6.23
C ASN A 120 8.50 -3.51 -7.16
N ALA A 121 9.26 -3.76 -8.22
CA ALA A 121 9.78 -2.72 -9.10
C ALA A 121 8.69 -1.92 -9.81
N GLN A 122 7.58 -2.56 -10.17
CA GLN A 122 6.48 -1.89 -10.87
C GLN A 122 5.79 -0.87 -9.97
N ALA A 123 5.49 -1.22 -8.74
CA ALA A 123 4.91 -0.30 -7.77
C ALA A 123 5.89 0.82 -7.41
N ASP A 124 7.18 0.49 -7.26
CA ASP A 124 8.23 1.48 -7.01
C ASP A 124 8.33 2.51 -8.13
N ALA A 125 8.25 2.08 -9.39
CA ALA A 125 8.26 2.98 -10.53
C ALA A 125 7.07 3.95 -10.49
N LEU A 126 5.90 3.48 -10.08
CA LEU A 126 4.71 4.33 -9.96
C LEU A 126 4.88 5.39 -8.86
N VAL A 127 5.56 5.05 -7.75
CA VAL A 127 5.89 6.02 -6.69
C VAL A 127 6.73 7.16 -7.29
N ASN A 128 7.79 6.80 -8.01
CA ASN A 128 8.70 7.78 -8.61
C ASN A 128 8.00 8.64 -9.65
N ASP A 129 7.16 8.03 -10.48
CA ASP A 129 6.36 8.78 -11.46
C ASP A 129 5.44 9.78 -10.79
N ALA A 130 4.76 9.39 -9.70
CA ALA A 130 3.86 10.26 -8.98
C ALA A 130 4.59 11.49 -8.40
N ILE A 131 5.78 11.29 -7.85
CA ILE A 131 6.58 12.37 -7.29
C ILE A 131 7.12 13.27 -8.41
N ASP A 132 7.68 12.67 -9.48
CA ASP A 132 8.24 13.42 -10.61
C ASP A 132 7.20 14.31 -11.28
N GLU A 133 6.00 13.81 -11.48
CA GLU A 133 4.91 14.55 -12.12
C GLU A 133 4.40 15.71 -11.26
N ALA A 134 4.55 15.61 -9.93
CA ALA A 134 4.11 16.66 -9.00
C ALA A 134 5.14 17.77 -8.80
N LEU A 135 6.41 17.52 -9.13
CA LEU A 135 7.51 18.49 -8.92
C LEU A 135 7.87 19.31 -10.21
#